data_8b92fe790506528505d721a3d687836c
#
_entry.id   8b92fe790506528505d721a3d687836c
#
_cell.length_a   1.000
_cell.length_b   1.000
_cell.length_c   1.000
_cell.angle_alpha   90.00
_cell.angle_beta   90.00
_cell.angle_gamma   90.00
#
_symmetry.space_group_name_H-M   'P 1'
#
loop_
_entity.id
_entity.type
_entity.pdbx_description
1 polymer ?
#
loop_
_entity_poly.entity_id
_entity_poly.type
_entity_poly.pdbx_seq_one_letter_code
_entity_poly.pdbx_strand_id
1 'polypeptide(L)'
;PISRNSPNSQANNMKAAYCKYRLNFVFRAKTSREEMTYKDTYFIKIWDEEEPDVYGIGECALFKGLSSDDVPDYEDRLRDVCRNISTITPTDLQDFSSIKFGVETAFSDLCNGAIRTPFPSLWTEGKKSVEINGLIWMGDFQEMVSRINEKLDVGYHCLKLKIGGIDFDQELELIKMIRSKFGADVLDIRLDANGAFTPDNALDRLESLYKYKIHSIEQPIKPKQWEEMERIVNLSPISIALDEELIGVNDKELKRQLLTAIKPERPQIPLEMTMVRRMTFLTLIPA
;
A
#
# COMPACT_ATOMS: atom_id res chain seq x y z
N PRO A 1 2.90 26.72 36.53
CA PRO A 1 2.60 27.45 35.31
C PRO A 1 3.69 27.13 34.29
N ILE A 2 3.39 26.22 33.40
CA ILE A 2 4.26 25.88 32.28
C ILE A 2 3.99 26.96 31.23
N SER A 3 4.98 27.81 30.98
CA SER A 3 4.94 28.79 29.90
C SER A 3 4.94 28.04 28.57
N ARG A 4 3.81 28.07 27.87
CA ARG A 4 3.74 27.61 26.47
C ARG A 4 4.58 28.58 25.63
N ASN A 5 5.78 28.18 25.27
CA ASN A 5 6.55 28.82 24.24
C ASN A 5 5.78 28.75 22.92
N SER A 6 5.80 29.82 22.14
CA SER A 6 5.09 29.97 20.88
C SER A 6 5.57 28.91 19.87
N PRO A 7 4.69 28.39 18.97
CA PRO A 7 5.02 27.33 18.01
C PRO A 7 6.18 27.65 17.05
N ASN A 8 6.55 28.92 16.92
CA ASN A 8 7.59 29.36 15.97
C ASN A 8 9.05 29.23 16.47
N SER A 9 9.29 28.98 17.77
CA SER A 9 10.67 28.84 18.27
C SER A 9 11.18 27.39 18.22
N GLN A 10 10.31 26.41 18.20
CA GLN A 10 10.70 24.99 18.17
C GLN A 10 11.15 24.50 16.79
N ALA A 11 10.74 25.12 15.70
CA ALA A 11 11.09 24.67 14.35
C ALA A 11 12.58 24.85 13.99
N ASN A 12 13.27 25.79 14.62
CA ASN A 12 14.65 26.19 14.22
C ASN A 12 15.77 25.28 14.75
N ASN A 13 15.50 24.40 15.73
CA ASN A 13 16.53 23.56 16.37
C ASN A 13 16.44 22.08 16.00
N MET A 14 15.59 21.73 15.02
CA MET A 14 15.44 20.32 14.61
C MET A 14 16.68 19.83 13.85
N LYS A 15 17.12 18.64 14.19
CA LYS A 15 18.21 17.91 13.54
C LYS A 15 17.68 16.57 13.00
N ALA A 16 18.32 16.08 11.94
CA ALA A 16 18.04 14.76 11.40
C ALA A 16 19.31 14.05 10.97
N ALA A 17 19.25 12.73 11.04
CA ALA A 17 20.25 11.83 10.47
C ALA A 17 19.55 10.61 9.90
N TYR A 18 20.17 9.97 8.91
CA TYR A 18 19.66 8.73 8.35
C TYR A 18 20.70 7.62 8.37
N CYS A 19 20.23 6.39 8.33
CA CYS A 19 21.09 5.24 8.08
C CYS A 19 20.43 4.34 7.03
N LYS A 20 21.27 3.78 6.15
CA LYS A 20 20.88 2.73 5.22
C LYS A 20 20.95 1.38 5.94
N TYR A 21 19.92 0.56 5.75
CA TYR A 21 19.87 -0.78 6.34
C TYR A 21 19.44 -1.80 5.30
N ARG A 22 20.12 -2.95 5.27
CA ARG A 22 19.77 -4.04 4.37
C ARG A 22 18.94 -5.09 5.08
N LEU A 23 17.72 -5.28 4.60
CA LEU A 23 16.81 -6.34 5.00
C LEU A 23 17.05 -7.55 4.09
N ASN A 24 17.60 -8.64 4.63
CA ASN A 24 17.74 -9.88 3.88
C ASN A 24 16.47 -10.71 4.05
N PHE A 25 15.91 -11.18 2.94
CA PHE A 25 14.74 -12.05 2.99
C PHE A 25 15.13 -13.46 3.45
N VAL A 26 14.26 -14.06 4.26
CA VAL A 26 14.44 -15.46 4.71
C VAL A 26 14.09 -16.47 3.59
N PHE A 27 13.46 -16.01 2.52
CA PHE A 27 13.16 -16.76 1.29
C PHE A 27 13.30 -15.84 0.09
N ARG A 28 13.38 -16.41 -1.11
CA ARG A 28 13.39 -15.63 -2.35
C ARG A 28 12.00 -15.04 -2.60
N ALA A 29 11.88 -13.73 -2.48
CA ALA A 29 10.63 -13.05 -2.74
C ALA A 29 10.47 -12.80 -4.25
N LYS A 30 9.48 -13.44 -4.86
CA LYS A 30 9.18 -13.27 -6.28
C LYS A 30 8.00 -12.30 -6.44
N THR A 31 8.23 -11.20 -7.14
CA THR A 31 7.17 -10.25 -7.53
C THR A 31 6.76 -10.49 -8.98
N SER A 32 5.77 -9.74 -9.47
CA SER A 32 5.42 -9.71 -10.90
C SER A 32 6.55 -9.19 -11.81
N ARG A 33 7.59 -8.58 -11.25
CA ARG A 33 8.67 -7.90 -11.97
C ARG A 33 10.02 -8.57 -11.82
N GLU A 34 10.37 -9.01 -10.62
CA GLU A 34 11.70 -9.57 -10.32
C GLU A 34 11.69 -10.50 -9.11
N GLU A 35 12.77 -11.25 -8.95
CA GLU A 35 13.06 -12.05 -7.76
C GLU A 35 14.06 -11.31 -6.88
N MET A 36 13.74 -11.18 -5.60
CA MET A 36 14.53 -10.44 -4.62
C MET A 36 15.00 -11.33 -3.48
N THR A 37 16.25 -11.13 -3.08
CA THR A 37 16.85 -11.77 -1.90
C THR A 37 17.09 -10.79 -0.76
N TYR A 38 17.05 -9.50 -1.04
CA TYR A 38 17.18 -8.43 -0.05
C TYR A 38 16.41 -7.18 -0.50
N LYS A 39 16.18 -6.28 0.46
CA LYS A 39 15.68 -4.92 0.23
C LYS A 39 16.56 -3.95 1.03
N ASP A 40 17.09 -2.93 0.39
CA ASP A 40 17.70 -1.80 1.09
C ASP A 40 16.59 -0.82 1.49
N THR A 41 16.63 -0.36 2.72
CA THR A 41 15.74 0.69 3.25
C THR A 41 16.55 1.74 4.00
N TYR A 42 15.91 2.87 4.32
CA TYR A 42 16.57 3.96 5.04
C TYR A 42 15.71 4.34 6.25
N PHE A 43 16.34 4.40 7.43
CA PHE A 43 15.72 4.93 8.63
C PHE A 43 16.18 6.35 8.84
N ILE A 44 15.23 7.26 9.11
CA ILE A 44 15.50 8.64 9.49
C ILE A 44 15.20 8.82 10.98
N LYS A 45 16.13 9.48 11.68
CA LYS A 45 15.98 9.91 13.06
C LYS A 45 15.84 11.45 13.06
N ILE A 46 14.86 11.97 13.80
CA ILE A 46 14.63 13.43 13.96
C ILE A 46 14.56 13.74 15.45
N TRP A 47 15.22 14.81 15.88
CA TRP A 47 15.28 15.23 17.29
C TRP A 47 15.44 16.75 17.41
N ASP A 48 15.11 17.29 18.58
CA ASP A 48 15.47 18.65 18.95
C ASP A 48 16.93 18.69 19.44
N GLU A 49 17.74 19.65 18.99
CA GLU A 49 19.14 19.79 19.37
C GLU A 49 19.32 19.97 20.90
N GLU A 50 18.32 20.52 21.59
CA GLU A 50 18.33 20.70 23.05
C GLU A 50 18.00 19.41 23.80
N GLU A 51 17.30 18.46 23.15
CA GLU A 51 16.88 17.18 23.75
C GLU A 51 17.25 15.97 22.84
N PRO A 52 18.54 15.70 22.57
CA PRO A 52 18.97 14.74 21.56
C PRO A 52 18.64 13.28 21.88
N ASP A 53 18.32 12.97 23.13
CA ASP A 53 17.92 11.64 23.59
C ASP A 53 16.42 11.35 23.33
N VAL A 54 15.60 12.40 23.07
CA VAL A 54 14.21 12.29 22.67
C VAL A 54 14.13 12.44 21.17
N TYR A 55 13.85 11.37 20.46
CA TYR A 55 13.86 11.38 18.99
C TYR A 55 12.78 10.50 18.38
N GLY A 56 12.23 10.95 17.27
CA GLY A 56 11.34 10.16 16.44
C GLY A 56 12.09 9.38 15.37
N ILE A 57 11.53 8.24 14.97
CA ILE A 57 12.06 7.40 13.90
C ILE A 57 10.99 7.20 12.82
N GLY A 58 11.43 7.28 11.55
CA GLY A 58 10.63 6.90 10.40
C GLY A 58 11.42 6.03 9.42
N GLU A 59 10.72 5.26 8.61
CA GLU A 59 11.32 4.46 7.55
C GLU A 59 11.00 5.10 6.19
N CYS A 60 12.05 5.46 5.46
CA CYS A 60 11.97 5.82 4.05
C CYS A 60 12.08 4.52 3.24
N ALA A 61 10.94 3.85 3.08
CA ALA A 61 10.83 2.47 2.60
C ALA A 61 10.88 2.39 1.07
N LEU A 62 11.94 2.93 0.46
CA LEU A 62 12.15 2.81 -0.98
C LEU A 62 12.06 1.36 -1.43
N PHE A 63 11.30 1.13 -2.50
CA PHE A 63 11.20 -0.17 -3.14
C PHE A 63 11.76 -0.06 -4.56
N LYS A 64 12.95 -0.64 -4.76
CA LYS A 64 13.66 -0.57 -6.05
C LYS A 64 12.80 -1.14 -7.17
N GLY A 65 12.77 -0.45 -8.32
CA GLY A 65 11.98 -0.83 -9.49
C GLY A 65 10.46 -0.61 -9.37
N LEU A 66 9.94 -0.20 -8.18
CA LEU A 66 8.51 0.02 -7.96
C LEU A 66 8.18 1.43 -7.49
N SER A 67 8.91 1.95 -6.49
CA SER A 67 8.65 3.29 -5.95
C SER A 67 8.84 4.37 -7.01
N SER A 68 7.96 5.36 -7.04
CA SER A 68 8.04 6.50 -7.97
C SER A 68 9.30 7.34 -7.76
N ASP A 69 9.86 7.30 -6.55
CA ASP A 69 11.08 7.99 -6.14
C ASP A 69 12.33 7.10 -6.16
N ASP A 70 12.29 5.95 -6.86
CA ASP A 70 13.49 5.15 -7.15
C ASP A 70 14.33 5.79 -8.26
N VAL A 71 15.08 6.80 -7.89
CA VAL A 71 15.93 7.62 -8.77
C VAL A 71 17.39 7.57 -8.34
N PRO A 72 18.35 7.78 -9.25
CA PRO A 72 19.78 7.65 -8.95
C PRO A 72 20.29 8.55 -7.82
N ASP A 73 19.68 9.73 -7.64
CA ASP A 73 20.05 10.75 -6.64
C ASP A 73 19.21 10.66 -5.34
N TYR A 74 18.47 9.57 -5.15
CA TYR A 74 17.62 9.37 -3.97
C TYR A 74 18.35 9.60 -2.64
N GLU A 75 19.53 9.02 -2.48
CA GLU A 75 20.28 9.14 -1.22
C GLU A 75 20.87 10.54 -1.04
N ASP A 76 21.23 11.24 -2.11
CA ASP A 76 21.65 12.65 -2.07
C ASP A 76 20.47 13.53 -1.62
N ARG A 77 19.27 13.26 -2.15
CA ARG A 77 18.05 13.94 -1.71
C ARG A 77 17.76 13.71 -0.22
N LEU A 78 17.86 12.48 0.24
CA LEU A 78 17.65 12.15 1.66
C LEU A 78 18.68 12.87 2.56
N ARG A 79 19.94 12.98 2.10
CA ARG A 79 20.97 13.73 2.80
C ARG A 79 20.65 15.22 2.90
N ASP A 80 20.14 15.79 1.81
CA ASP A 80 19.72 17.20 1.78
C ASP A 80 18.50 17.45 2.68
N VAL A 81 17.56 16.52 2.73
CA VAL A 81 16.43 16.56 3.67
C VAL A 81 16.93 16.60 5.11
N CYS A 82 17.88 15.72 5.48
CA CYS A 82 18.45 15.73 6.83
C CYS A 82 19.16 17.03 7.18
N ARG A 83 19.88 17.63 6.23
CA ARG A 83 20.57 18.91 6.44
C ARG A 83 19.60 20.08 6.65
N ASN A 84 18.44 20.02 6.01
CA ASN A 84 17.47 21.12 5.98
C ASN A 84 16.19 20.80 6.77
N ILE A 85 16.21 19.83 7.66
CA ILE A 85 15.01 19.30 8.33
C ILE A 85 14.19 20.37 9.05
N SER A 86 14.82 21.43 9.56
CA SER A 86 14.14 22.54 10.24
C SER A 86 13.32 23.43 9.30
N THR A 87 13.56 23.40 8.01
CA THR A 87 12.95 24.31 7.03
C THR A 87 12.19 23.57 5.93
N ILE A 88 12.35 22.25 5.84
CA ILE A 88 11.72 21.44 4.80
C ILE A 88 10.20 21.41 4.99
N THR A 89 9.48 21.52 3.90
CA THR A 89 8.01 21.45 3.87
C THR A 89 7.52 20.18 3.20
N PRO A 90 6.27 19.73 3.44
CA PRO A 90 5.69 18.61 2.72
C PRO A 90 5.68 18.76 1.20
N THR A 91 5.63 20.00 0.70
CA THR A 91 5.67 20.31 -0.74
C THR A 91 7.05 20.01 -1.32
N ASP A 92 8.14 20.26 -0.57
CA ASP A 92 9.51 19.95 -1.01
C ASP A 92 9.76 18.46 -1.19
N LEU A 93 8.91 17.62 -0.58
CA LEU A 93 8.98 16.16 -0.60
C LEU A 93 7.91 15.52 -1.52
N GLN A 94 7.20 16.33 -2.31
CA GLN A 94 6.08 15.84 -3.12
C GLN A 94 6.47 14.74 -4.09
N ASP A 95 7.66 14.80 -4.68
CA ASP A 95 8.17 13.83 -5.66
C ASP A 95 8.91 12.64 -5.01
N PHE A 96 9.10 12.68 -3.69
CA PHE A 96 9.83 11.68 -2.91
C PHE A 96 8.93 11.08 -1.84
N SER A 97 7.98 10.25 -2.27
CA SER A 97 6.92 9.72 -1.41
C SER A 97 7.44 8.86 -0.25
N SER A 98 8.49 8.07 -0.45
CA SER A 98 9.08 7.25 0.61
C SER A 98 9.84 8.11 1.64
N ILE A 99 10.57 9.14 1.20
CA ILE A 99 11.24 10.09 2.09
C ILE A 99 10.19 10.88 2.88
N LYS A 100 9.15 11.39 2.19
CA LYS A 100 8.04 12.10 2.82
C LYS A 100 7.41 11.27 3.93
N PHE A 101 7.07 10.02 3.65
CA PHE A 101 6.49 9.11 4.64
C PHE A 101 7.42 8.90 5.84
N GLY A 102 8.71 8.69 5.61
CA GLY A 102 9.70 8.53 6.67
C GLY A 102 9.81 9.78 7.56
N VAL A 103 9.88 10.97 6.95
CA VAL A 103 9.94 12.25 7.67
C VAL A 103 8.65 12.49 8.48
N GLU A 104 7.48 12.35 7.86
CA GLU A 104 6.18 12.52 8.53
C GLU A 104 6.01 11.54 9.70
N THR A 105 6.43 10.28 9.52
CA THR A 105 6.38 9.27 10.58
C THR A 105 7.32 9.59 11.72
N ALA A 106 8.55 10.04 11.44
CA ALA A 106 9.51 10.42 12.47
C ALA A 106 9.02 11.63 13.28
N PHE A 107 8.47 12.65 12.62
CA PHE A 107 7.86 13.78 13.34
C PHE A 107 6.65 13.35 14.17
N SER A 108 5.79 12.48 13.64
CA SER A 108 4.65 11.96 14.38
C SER A 108 5.06 11.16 15.62
N ASP A 109 6.09 10.30 15.52
CA ASP A 109 6.65 9.58 16.66
C ASP A 109 7.21 10.55 17.71
N LEU A 110 7.98 11.56 17.28
CA LEU A 110 8.53 12.58 18.17
C LEU A 110 7.43 13.36 18.90
N CYS A 111 6.42 13.82 18.18
CA CYS A 111 5.27 14.55 18.75
C CYS A 111 4.44 13.71 19.72
N ASN A 112 4.42 12.40 19.54
CA ASN A 112 3.76 11.45 20.44
C ASN A 112 4.67 10.95 21.59
N GLY A 113 5.76 11.67 21.87
CA GLY A 113 6.67 11.38 23.00
C GLY A 113 7.79 10.41 22.65
N ALA A 114 8.08 10.17 21.39
CA ALA A 114 9.18 9.32 20.91
C ALA A 114 9.15 7.87 21.46
N ILE A 115 7.95 7.35 21.65
CA ILE A 115 7.73 6.01 22.25
C ILE A 115 7.54 4.90 21.20
N ARG A 116 7.87 5.18 19.94
CA ARG A 116 7.70 4.26 18.79
C ARG A 116 6.23 3.94 18.49
N THR A 117 5.37 4.91 18.76
CA THR A 117 3.94 4.84 18.48
C THR A 117 3.52 6.10 17.72
N PRO A 118 3.93 6.25 16.45
CA PRO A 118 3.66 7.45 15.66
C PRO A 118 2.16 7.72 15.46
N PHE A 119 1.34 6.67 15.53
CA PHE A 119 -0.11 6.76 15.34
C PHE A 119 -0.85 6.02 16.48
N PRO A 120 -1.02 6.66 17.66
CA PRO A 120 -1.72 6.04 18.78
C PRO A 120 -3.15 5.62 18.40
N SER A 121 -3.50 4.38 18.70
CA SER A 121 -4.81 3.81 18.38
C SER A 121 -5.06 2.56 19.21
N LEU A 122 -6.30 2.05 19.23
CA LEU A 122 -6.61 0.78 19.87
C LEU A 122 -5.79 -0.41 19.33
N TRP A 123 -5.29 -0.29 18.10
CA TRP A 123 -4.40 -1.27 17.48
C TRP A 123 -3.00 -1.25 18.07
N THR A 124 -2.38 -0.07 18.09
CA THR A 124 -1.03 0.11 18.64
C THR A 124 -0.99 -0.18 20.14
N GLU A 125 -2.13 -0.06 20.82
CA GLU A 125 -2.33 -0.47 22.22
C GLU A 125 -2.60 -1.99 22.38
N GLY A 126 -2.70 -2.75 21.29
CA GLY A 126 -3.02 -4.18 21.34
C GLY A 126 -4.46 -4.50 21.75
N LYS A 127 -5.36 -3.49 21.80
CA LYS A 127 -6.75 -3.65 22.21
C LYS A 127 -7.69 -4.00 21.05
N LYS A 128 -7.24 -3.90 19.81
CA LYS A 128 -8.00 -4.23 18.61
C LYS A 128 -7.10 -4.90 17.57
N SER A 129 -7.61 -5.98 17.00
CA SER A 129 -6.98 -6.65 15.87
C SER A 129 -7.52 -6.17 14.53
N VAL A 130 -6.79 -6.44 13.46
CA VAL A 130 -7.23 -6.30 12.06
C VAL A 130 -7.20 -7.65 11.41
N GLU A 131 -8.29 -7.97 10.74
CA GLU A 131 -8.33 -9.13 9.88
C GLU A 131 -7.50 -8.91 8.62
N ILE A 132 -6.62 -9.85 8.30
CA ILE A 132 -5.76 -9.83 7.12
C ILE A 132 -6.11 -10.99 6.19
N ASN A 133 -5.80 -10.87 4.91
CA ASN A 133 -5.93 -11.97 3.96
C ASN A 133 -4.70 -12.88 3.94
N GLY A 134 -4.90 -14.17 3.67
CA GLY A 134 -3.86 -15.09 3.26
C GLY A 134 -3.43 -14.78 1.83
N LEU A 135 -2.15 -14.40 1.62
CA LEU A 135 -1.64 -14.05 0.29
C LEU A 135 -1.18 -15.31 -0.44
N ILE A 136 -1.69 -15.49 -1.66
CA ILE A 136 -1.27 -16.52 -2.60
C ILE A 136 -0.45 -15.86 -3.71
N TRP A 137 0.86 -16.02 -3.62
CA TRP A 137 1.81 -15.50 -4.59
C TRP A 137 1.67 -16.22 -5.94
N MET A 138 2.06 -15.52 -7.02
CA MET A 138 2.20 -16.13 -8.33
C MET A 138 3.17 -17.33 -8.28
N GLY A 139 2.84 -18.35 -9.06
CA GLY A 139 3.60 -19.57 -9.21
C GLY A 139 3.02 -20.38 -10.35
N ASP A 140 3.51 -21.58 -10.56
CA ASP A 140 2.81 -22.53 -11.40
C ASP A 140 1.51 -23.02 -10.70
N PHE A 141 0.69 -23.74 -11.47
CA PHE A 141 -0.61 -24.22 -10.96
C PHE A 141 -0.48 -25.04 -9.66
N GLN A 142 0.50 -25.96 -9.60
CA GLN A 142 0.67 -26.84 -8.43
C GLN A 142 1.20 -26.08 -7.20
N GLU A 143 2.11 -25.13 -7.41
CA GLU A 143 2.59 -24.25 -6.34
C GLU A 143 1.45 -23.42 -5.76
N MET A 144 0.58 -22.86 -6.61
CA MET A 144 -0.58 -22.08 -6.16
C MET A 144 -1.58 -22.96 -5.40
N VAL A 145 -1.86 -24.19 -5.85
CA VAL A 145 -2.69 -25.16 -5.12
C VAL A 145 -2.12 -25.44 -3.73
N SER A 146 -0.81 -25.67 -3.64
CA SER A 146 -0.15 -25.94 -2.36
C SER A 146 -0.28 -24.75 -1.38
N ARG A 147 -0.03 -23.54 -1.87
CA ARG A 147 -0.14 -22.29 -1.08
C ARG A 147 -1.57 -22.02 -0.62
N ILE A 148 -2.57 -22.30 -1.47
CA ILE A 148 -3.99 -22.18 -1.11
C ILE A 148 -4.32 -23.12 0.03
N ASN A 149 -3.96 -24.40 -0.07
CA ASN A 149 -4.23 -25.38 0.99
C ASN A 149 -3.54 -24.97 2.31
N GLU A 150 -2.27 -24.55 2.27
CA GLU A 150 -1.55 -24.05 3.46
C GLU A 150 -2.32 -22.92 4.16
N LYS A 151 -2.81 -21.92 3.41
CA LYS A 151 -3.54 -20.79 4.01
C LYS A 151 -4.90 -21.18 4.55
N LEU A 152 -5.58 -22.12 3.88
CA LEU A 152 -6.85 -22.66 4.35
C LEU A 152 -6.68 -23.50 5.62
N ASP A 153 -5.63 -24.30 5.70
CA ASP A 153 -5.30 -25.11 6.90
C ASP A 153 -4.97 -24.24 8.12
N VAL A 154 -4.36 -23.07 7.90
CA VAL A 154 -4.10 -22.06 8.95
C VAL A 154 -5.38 -21.35 9.40
N GLY A 155 -6.47 -21.40 8.61
CA GLY A 155 -7.78 -20.85 8.97
C GLY A 155 -8.02 -19.41 8.50
N TYR A 156 -7.41 -18.98 7.40
CA TYR A 156 -7.72 -17.69 6.79
C TYR A 156 -9.14 -17.68 6.24
N HIS A 157 -9.91 -16.63 6.56
CA HIS A 157 -11.26 -16.40 6.04
C HIS A 157 -11.29 -15.52 4.78
N CYS A 158 -10.16 -15.00 4.38
CA CYS A 158 -9.98 -14.21 3.16
C CYS A 158 -8.68 -14.63 2.47
N LEU A 159 -8.73 -14.98 1.19
CA LEU A 159 -7.56 -15.24 0.36
C LEU A 159 -7.42 -14.13 -0.69
N LYS A 160 -6.19 -13.60 -0.86
CA LYS A 160 -5.83 -12.73 -1.98
C LYS A 160 -4.95 -13.50 -2.94
N LEU A 161 -5.46 -13.81 -4.15
CA LEU A 161 -4.74 -14.51 -5.20
C LEU A 161 -4.17 -13.50 -6.19
N LYS A 162 -2.87 -13.60 -6.45
CA LYS A 162 -2.26 -12.92 -7.59
C LYS A 162 -2.57 -13.70 -8.87
N ILE A 163 -3.12 -13.01 -9.87
CA ILE A 163 -3.52 -13.59 -11.17
C ILE A 163 -2.83 -12.84 -12.31
N GLY A 164 -2.91 -13.40 -13.53
CA GLY A 164 -2.23 -12.88 -14.72
C GLY A 164 -0.82 -13.43 -14.90
N GLY A 165 -0.41 -14.43 -14.10
CA GLY A 165 0.89 -15.09 -14.20
C GLY A 165 0.88 -16.42 -14.92
N ILE A 166 -0.27 -17.06 -15.02
CA ILE A 166 -0.50 -18.31 -15.77
C ILE A 166 -1.69 -18.13 -16.71
N ASP A 167 -2.04 -19.18 -17.46
CA ASP A 167 -3.21 -19.14 -18.32
C ASP A 167 -4.50 -18.86 -17.54
N PHE A 168 -5.36 -18.01 -18.09
CA PHE A 168 -6.59 -17.56 -17.40
C PHE A 168 -7.56 -18.72 -17.08
N ASP A 169 -7.64 -19.73 -17.93
CA ASP A 169 -8.49 -20.89 -17.65
C ASP A 169 -7.95 -21.70 -16.45
N GLN A 170 -6.62 -21.78 -16.30
CA GLN A 170 -6.03 -22.38 -15.10
C GLN A 170 -6.30 -21.55 -13.84
N GLU A 171 -6.28 -20.20 -13.94
CA GLU A 171 -6.66 -19.33 -12.83
C GLU A 171 -8.12 -19.52 -12.43
N LEU A 172 -9.02 -19.68 -13.41
CA LEU A 172 -10.42 -20.01 -13.15
C LEU A 172 -10.58 -21.37 -12.46
N GLU A 173 -9.79 -22.39 -12.84
CA GLU A 173 -9.83 -23.70 -12.17
C GLU A 173 -9.34 -23.62 -10.71
N LEU A 174 -8.34 -22.80 -10.37
CA LEU A 174 -7.94 -22.56 -8.98
C LEU A 174 -9.10 -21.96 -8.17
N ILE A 175 -9.75 -20.94 -8.70
CA ILE A 175 -10.88 -20.27 -8.06
C ILE A 175 -12.06 -21.24 -7.88
N LYS A 176 -12.38 -22.02 -8.90
CA LYS A 176 -13.41 -23.05 -8.87
C LYS A 176 -13.11 -24.13 -7.82
N MET A 177 -11.85 -24.57 -7.71
CA MET A 177 -11.40 -25.50 -6.69
C MET A 177 -11.67 -24.94 -5.27
N ILE A 178 -11.33 -23.68 -5.03
CA ILE A 178 -11.59 -23.03 -3.74
C ILE A 178 -13.11 -23.00 -3.48
N ARG A 179 -13.89 -22.51 -4.44
CA ARG A 179 -15.36 -22.38 -4.31
C ARG A 179 -16.09 -23.71 -4.20
N SER A 180 -15.54 -24.81 -4.71
CA SER A 180 -16.10 -26.14 -4.51
C SER A 180 -16.01 -26.63 -3.05
N LYS A 181 -15.07 -26.08 -2.28
CA LYS A 181 -14.85 -26.43 -0.87
C LYS A 181 -15.45 -25.40 0.09
N PHE A 182 -15.44 -24.12 -0.28
CA PHE A 182 -15.83 -23.01 0.58
C PHE A 182 -16.77 -22.04 -0.14
N GLY A 183 -17.97 -21.89 0.40
CA GLY A 183 -18.93 -20.88 -0.07
C GLY A 183 -18.42 -19.44 0.14
N ALA A 184 -19.04 -18.49 -0.53
CA ALA A 184 -18.70 -17.07 -0.39
C ALA A 184 -19.15 -16.46 0.96
N ASP A 185 -20.00 -17.15 1.69
CA ASP A 185 -20.41 -16.85 3.05
C ASP A 185 -19.36 -17.25 4.11
N VAL A 186 -18.42 -18.11 3.75
CA VAL A 186 -17.37 -18.65 4.63
C VAL A 186 -16.00 -18.08 4.30
N LEU A 187 -15.70 -17.88 3.01
CA LEU A 187 -14.38 -17.47 2.53
C LEU A 187 -14.46 -16.38 1.47
N ASP A 188 -13.91 -15.24 1.75
CA ASP A 188 -13.71 -14.18 0.77
C ASP A 188 -12.55 -14.52 -0.19
N ILE A 189 -12.74 -14.26 -1.47
CA ILE A 189 -11.67 -14.29 -2.48
C ILE A 189 -11.48 -12.87 -3.02
N ARG A 190 -10.27 -12.36 -2.87
CA ARG A 190 -9.77 -11.14 -3.52
C ARG A 190 -8.77 -11.53 -4.59
N LEU A 191 -8.79 -10.83 -5.69
CA LEU A 191 -7.85 -11.04 -6.79
C LEU A 191 -6.96 -9.82 -6.96
N ASP A 192 -5.75 -10.03 -7.44
CA ASP A 192 -4.80 -8.98 -7.76
C ASP A 192 -4.17 -9.29 -9.11
N ALA A 193 -4.56 -8.51 -10.12
CA ALA A 193 -4.15 -8.73 -11.50
C ALA A 193 -2.85 -7.99 -11.86
N ASN A 194 -2.39 -7.04 -11.04
CA ASN A 194 -1.21 -6.20 -11.30
C ASN A 194 -1.15 -5.65 -12.74
N GLY A 195 -2.30 -5.27 -13.31
CA GLY A 195 -2.40 -4.76 -14.67
C GLY A 195 -2.27 -5.79 -15.79
N ALA A 196 -2.49 -7.07 -15.51
CA ALA A 196 -2.30 -8.15 -16.51
C ALA A 196 -3.38 -8.22 -17.59
N PHE A 197 -4.56 -7.63 -17.36
CA PHE A 197 -5.61 -7.60 -18.38
C PHE A 197 -5.39 -6.44 -19.35
N THR A 198 -5.94 -6.57 -20.55
CA THR A 198 -6.04 -5.46 -21.48
C THR A 198 -7.41 -4.79 -21.37
N PRO A 199 -7.56 -3.50 -21.76
CA PRO A 199 -8.87 -2.87 -21.81
C PRO A 199 -9.92 -3.65 -22.58
N ASP A 200 -9.52 -4.34 -23.65
CA ASP A 200 -10.42 -5.09 -24.55
C ASP A 200 -10.96 -6.37 -23.87
N ASN A 201 -10.13 -7.07 -23.07
CA ASN A 201 -10.53 -8.36 -22.48
C ASN A 201 -10.93 -8.27 -21.01
N ALA A 202 -10.74 -7.12 -20.36
CA ALA A 202 -10.96 -6.99 -18.93
C ALA A 202 -12.40 -7.30 -18.52
N LEU A 203 -13.39 -6.74 -19.22
CA LEU A 203 -14.80 -6.95 -18.88
C LEU A 203 -15.23 -8.41 -19.07
N ASP A 204 -14.80 -9.08 -20.14
CA ASP A 204 -15.11 -10.50 -20.38
C ASP A 204 -14.52 -11.40 -19.29
N ARG A 205 -13.28 -11.09 -18.85
CA ARG A 205 -12.64 -11.79 -17.74
C ARG A 205 -13.36 -11.55 -16.41
N LEU A 206 -13.75 -10.31 -16.14
CA LEU A 206 -14.51 -9.95 -14.94
C LEU A 206 -15.87 -10.64 -14.91
N GLU A 207 -16.57 -10.73 -16.04
CA GLU A 207 -17.83 -11.47 -16.15
C GLU A 207 -17.62 -12.98 -15.87
N SER A 208 -16.53 -13.55 -16.40
CA SER A 208 -16.18 -14.96 -16.15
C SER A 208 -15.87 -15.23 -14.68
N LEU A 209 -15.28 -14.27 -13.97
CA LEU A 209 -14.95 -14.33 -12.55
C LEU A 209 -16.17 -14.10 -11.65
N TYR A 210 -17.14 -13.30 -12.08
CA TYR A 210 -18.31 -12.89 -11.29
C TYR A 210 -19.12 -14.07 -10.74
N LYS A 211 -19.28 -15.13 -11.52
CA LYS A 211 -20.02 -16.37 -11.10
C LYS A 211 -19.44 -17.05 -9.87
N TYR A 212 -18.17 -16.77 -9.54
CA TYR A 212 -17.49 -17.30 -8.36
C TYR A 212 -17.62 -16.39 -7.14
N LYS A 213 -18.44 -15.34 -7.19
CA LYS A 213 -18.66 -14.40 -6.08
C LYS A 213 -17.33 -13.85 -5.53
N ILE A 214 -16.50 -13.33 -6.40
CA ILE A 214 -15.26 -12.65 -6.05
C ILE A 214 -15.60 -11.36 -5.32
N HIS A 215 -14.93 -11.11 -4.18
CA HIS A 215 -15.13 -9.90 -3.38
C HIS A 215 -14.66 -8.64 -4.14
N SER A 216 -13.46 -8.68 -4.68
CA SER A 216 -12.87 -7.56 -5.42
C SER A 216 -11.69 -8.01 -6.28
N ILE A 217 -11.37 -7.22 -7.29
CA ILE A 217 -10.16 -7.35 -8.08
C ILE A 217 -9.35 -6.06 -8.02
N GLU A 218 -8.05 -6.19 -7.79
CA GLU A 218 -7.10 -5.09 -7.71
C GLU A 218 -6.38 -4.93 -9.05
N GLN A 219 -6.29 -3.68 -9.52
CA GLN A 219 -5.57 -3.21 -10.71
C GLN A 219 -5.74 -4.15 -11.92
N PRO A 220 -6.94 -4.25 -12.51
CA PRO A 220 -7.19 -5.18 -13.61
C PRO A 220 -6.37 -4.85 -14.86
N ILE A 221 -6.22 -3.58 -15.22
CA ILE A 221 -5.43 -3.10 -16.37
C ILE A 221 -4.22 -2.28 -15.91
N LYS A 222 -3.26 -2.09 -16.82
CA LYS A 222 -2.06 -1.26 -16.55
C LYS A 222 -2.45 0.17 -16.15
N PRO A 223 -1.70 0.81 -15.23
CA PRO A 223 -1.97 2.17 -14.78
C PRO A 223 -1.83 3.20 -15.90
N LYS A 224 -2.36 4.41 -15.67
CA LYS A 224 -2.37 5.57 -16.58
C LYS A 224 -3.26 5.39 -17.82
N GLN A 225 -4.25 4.53 -17.74
CA GLN A 225 -5.31 4.33 -18.71
C GLN A 225 -6.66 4.73 -18.07
N TRP A 226 -6.77 6.00 -17.66
CA TRP A 226 -7.86 6.46 -16.78
C TRP A 226 -9.26 6.30 -17.38
N GLU A 227 -9.42 6.65 -18.66
CA GLU A 227 -10.71 6.52 -19.35
C GLU A 227 -11.16 5.06 -19.44
N GLU A 228 -10.22 4.15 -19.73
CA GLU A 228 -10.49 2.72 -19.77
C GLU A 228 -10.75 2.13 -18.37
N MET A 229 -10.01 2.59 -17.36
CA MET A 229 -10.25 2.17 -15.99
C MET A 229 -11.60 2.66 -15.49
N GLU A 230 -11.99 3.92 -15.78
CA GLU A 230 -13.32 4.46 -15.49
C GLU A 230 -14.41 3.60 -16.14
N ARG A 231 -14.26 3.30 -17.43
CA ARG A 231 -15.19 2.42 -18.16
C ARG A 231 -15.31 1.04 -17.50
N ILE A 232 -14.18 0.44 -17.14
CA ILE A 232 -14.16 -0.88 -16.49
C ILE A 232 -14.83 -0.80 -15.11
N VAL A 233 -14.52 0.20 -14.29
CA VAL A 233 -15.13 0.38 -12.97
C VAL A 233 -16.65 0.52 -13.06
N ASN A 234 -17.14 1.28 -14.04
CA ASN A 234 -18.56 1.53 -14.22
C ASN A 234 -19.34 0.30 -14.75
N LEU A 235 -18.70 -0.54 -15.56
CA LEU A 235 -19.34 -1.71 -16.19
C LEU A 235 -19.03 -3.03 -15.49
N SER A 236 -18.03 -3.09 -14.63
CA SER A 236 -17.61 -4.31 -13.95
C SER A 236 -18.69 -4.85 -13.01
N PRO A 237 -19.00 -6.15 -13.06
CA PRO A 237 -19.86 -6.80 -12.08
C PRO A 237 -19.15 -7.04 -10.73
N ILE A 238 -17.80 -6.87 -10.68
CA ILE A 238 -16.96 -7.07 -9.50
C ILE A 238 -16.39 -5.72 -9.07
N SER A 239 -16.28 -5.47 -7.76
CA SER A 239 -15.65 -4.26 -7.21
C SER A 239 -14.17 -4.17 -7.60
N ILE A 240 -13.75 -3.00 -8.08
CA ILE A 240 -12.37 -2.71 -8.48
C ILE A 240 -11.63 -1.99 -7.36
N ALA A 241 -10.41 -2.42 -7.08
CA ALA A 241 -9.45 -1.73 -6.22
C ALA A 241 -8.30 -1.16 -7.07
N LEU A 242 -7.75 -0.03 -6.67
CA LEU A 242 -6.59 0.60 -7.32
C LEU A 242 -5.35 0.40 -6.46
N ASP A 243 -4.23 0.06 -7.10
CA ASP A 243 -2.90 -0.05 -6.49
C ASP A 243 -1.88 0.75 -7.30
N GLU A 244 -1.38 0.19 -8.40
CA GLU A 244 -0.35 0.83 -9.22
C GLU A 244 -0.81 2.17 -9.83
N GLU A 245 -2.12 2.39 -9.97
CA GLU A 245 -2.69 3.67 -10.38
C GLU A 245 -2.36 4.81 -9.40
N LEU A 246 -2.18 4.47 -8.12
CA LEU A 246 -1.93 5.43 -7.04
C LEU A 246 -0.44 5.67 -6.78
N ILE A 247 0.45 4.86 -7.37
CA ILE A 247 1.91 5.03 -7.20
C ILE A 247 2.35 6.37 -7.79
N GLY A 248 2.99 7.21 -6.95
CA GLY A 248 3.44 8.54 -7.34
C GLY A 248 2.35 9.61 -7.35
N VAL A 249 1.10 9.28 -7.04
CA VAL A 249 0.03 10.28 -6.91
C VAL A 249 0.07 10.87 -5.49
N ASN A 250 0.98 11.82 -5.27
CA ASN A 250 1.24 12.42 -3.96
C ASN A 250 0.47 13.72 -3.72
N ASP A 251 0.02 14.40 -4.77
CA ASP A 251 -0.82 15.59 -4.68
C ASP A 251 -2.24 15.22 -4.26
N LYS A 252 -2.78 15.90 -3.24
CA LYS A 252 -4.12 15.64 -2.70
C LYS A 252 -5.23 15.92 -3.72
N GLU A 253 -5.08 16.98 -4.51
CA GLU A 253 -6.09 17.37 -5.50
C GLU A 253 -6.09 16.41 -6.69
N LEU A 254 -4.91 16.03 -7.19
CA LEU A 254 -4.78 15.03 -8.24
C LEU A 254 -5.35 13.68 -7.78
N LYS A 255 -5.07 13.28 -6.55
CA LYS A 255 -5.64 12.05 -5.96
C LYS A 255 -7.16 12.12 -5.89
N ARG A 256 -7.71 13.26 -5.45
CA ARG A 256 -9.15 13.48 -5.40
C ARG A 256 -9.79 13.43 -6.80
N GLN A 257 -9.17 14.05 -7.79
CA GLN A 257 -9.63 14.02 -9.18
C GLN A 257 -9.63 12.61 -9.74
N LEU A 258 -8.54 11.86 -9.57
CA LEU A 258 -8.43 10.46 -9.98
C LEU A 258 -9.54 9.60 -9.34
N LEU A 259 -9.70 9.68 -8.02
CA LEU A 259 -10.71 8.92 -7.30
C LEU A 259 -12.14 9.34 -7.65
N THR A 260 -12.36 10.60 -8.05
CA THR A 260 -13.65 11.10 -8.50
C THR A 260 -13.97 10.63 -9.91
N ALA A 261 -12.99 10.66 -10.82
CA ALA A 261 -13.13 10.18 -12.18
C ALA A 261 -13.44 8.67 -12.24
N ILE A 262 -12.74 7.89 -11.42
CA ILE A 262 -12.89 6.42 -11.40
C ILE A 262 -14.05 5.95 -10.49
N LYS A 263 -14.68 6.83 -9.73
CA LYS A 263 -15.73 6.49 -8.77
C LYS A 263 -16.95 5.88 -9.45
N PRO A 264 -17.34 4.63 -9.11
CA PRO A 264 -18.54 4.04 -9.69
C PRO A 264 -19.80 4.77 -9.18
N GLU A 265 -20.64 5.22 -10.11
CA GLU A 265 -22.00 5.69 -9.81
C GLU A 265 -22.94 4.49 -9.53
N ARG A 266 -22.61 3.66 -8.55
CA ARG A 266 -23.51 2.56 -8.14
C ARG A 266 -24.15 2.86 -6.79
N PRO A 267 -25.49 2.99 -6.72
CA PRO A 267 -26.21 3.33 -5.50
C PRO A 267 -26.35 2.17 -4.48
N GLN A 268 -25.78 0.97 -4.72
CA GLN A 268 -26.12 -0.22 -3.93
C GLN A 268 -24.94 -0.98 -3.28
N ILE A 269 -23.71 -0.48 -3.33
CA ILE A 269 -22.64 -1.06 -2.51
C ILE A 269 -22.41 -0.10 -1.33
N PRO A 270 -22.54 -0.57 -0.07
CA PRO A 270 -22.24 0.26 1.08
C PRO A 270 -20.83 0.83 0.93
N LEU A 271 -20.72 2.14 1.10
CA LEU A 271 -19.47 2.93 0.97
C LEU A 271 -18.31 2.43 1.85
N GLU A 272 -18.58 1.48 2.75
CA GLU A 272 -17.63 0.80 3.62
C GLU A 272 -16.81 -0.31 2.92
N MET A 273 -17.23 -0.76 1.72
CA MET A 273 -16.63 -1.89 1.03
C MET A 273 -15.72 -1.53 -0.16
N THR A 274 -15.56 -0.27 -0.51
CA THR A 274 -14.57 0.11 -1.53
C THR A 274 -13.20 0.26 -0.87
N MET A 275 -12.24 -0.59 -1.23
CA MET A 275 -10.83 -0.51 -0.75
C MET A 275 -10.21 0.87 -0.97
N VAL A 276 -10.67 1.61 -1.98
CA VAL A 276 -10.32 3.00 -2.25
C VAL A 276 -10.51 3.90 -1.00
N ARG A 277 -11.54 3.68 -0.17
CA ARG A 277 -11.69 4.41 1.09
C ARG A 277 -10.74 3.94 2.19
N ARG A 278 -10.37 2.66 2.22
CA ARG A 278 -9.40 2.14 3.23
C ARG A 278 -7.97 2.57 2.93
N MET A 279 -7.57 2.62 1.67
CA MET A 279 -6.25 3.16 1.27
C MET A 279 -6.16 4.69 1.48
N THR A 280 -7.25 5.43 1.30
CA THR A 280 -7.29 6.87 1.57
C THR A 280 -7.13 7.19 3.07
N PHE A 281 -7.52 6.30 3.97
CA PHE A 281 -7.36 6.49 5.42
C PHE A 281 -5.92 6.34 5.92
N LEU A 282 -5.08 5.59 5.21
CA LEU A 282 -3.64 5.47 5.55
C LEU A 282 -2.80 6.66 5.08
N THR A 283 -3.37 7.53 4.24
CA THR A 283 -2.69 8.73 3.70
C THR A 283 -3.29 10.06 4.15
N LEU A 284 -4.34 10.03 4.98
CA LEU A 284 -4.91 11.23 5.59
C LEU A 284 -4.37 11.39 7.02
N ILE A 285 -3.15 11.90 7.13
CA ILE A 285 -2.72 12.59 8.33
C ILE A 285 -3.35 13.99 8.24
N PRO A 286 -4.17 14.43 9.20
CA PRO A 286 -4.64 15.82 9.23
C PRO A 286 -3.44 16.75 9.32
N ALA A 287 -3.49 17.83 8.58
CA ALA A 287 -2.53 18.94 8.67
C ALA A 287 -2.63 19.63 10.03
#